data_a49367d036f186ee342f8f00e8a2bdcb
#
_entry.id   a49367d036f186ee342f8f00e8a2bdcb
#
_cell.length_a   1.000
_cell.length_b   1.000
_cell.length_c   1.000
_cell.angle_alpha   90.00
_cell.angle_beta   90.00
_cell.angle_gamma   90.00
#
_symmetry.space_group_name_H-M   'P 1'
#
loop_
_entity.id
_entity.type
_entity.pdbx_description
1 polymer ?
#
loop_
_entity_poly.entity_id
_entity_poly.type
_entity_poly.pdbx_seq_one_letter_code
_entity_poly.pdbx_strand_id
1 'polypeptide(L)'
;MCPEASIDRVFVVTGTVQGVGFRPFVARLAARLGVCGWVRNDGHGVTIRARAPASVLEDFAVRLRSEVPPAARIAAVTSIPVAEIDRAAEAPGPGFVIVPSASSETPPTAAVTPDLALCDDCRRELFDATDRRHGYPFINCTNCGPRYSILHELPYDRRHTTMAGFRMCPVCQREYEDPADRRYHAQPNACPACGPQVELLDGAGRSLASRDAALAMAAEALCAGRIVAVKGLGGFHLMVDAANEAAVGELRRRKHREEKPLSLIHI
;
A
#
# COMPACT_ATOMS: atom_id res chain seq x y z
N MET A 1 -17.20 12.01 -23.92
CA MET A 1 -18.42 11.29 -24.37
C MET A 1 -17.98 9.95 -24.93
N CYS A 2 -18.63 8.83 -24.56
CA CYS A 2 -18.38 7.54 -25.22
C CYS A 2 -18.99 7.58 -26.64
N PRO A 3 -18.32 7.01 -27.67
CA PRO A 3 -18.80 7.03 -29.04
C PRO A 3 -20.10 6.21 -29.21
N GLU A 4 -20.93 6.57 -30.18
CA GLU A 4 -22.28 6.01 -30.41
C GLU A 4 -22.32 4.49 -30.69
N ALA A 5 -21.25 3.90 -31.22
CA ALA A 5 -21.12 2.46 -31.50
C ALA A 5 -20.45 1.67 -30.36
N SER A 6 -20.67 2.06 -29.10
CA SER A 6 -20.05 1.44 -27.94
C SER A 6 -20.83 0.21 -27.47
N ILE A 7 -20.10 -0.83 -27.04
CA ILE A 7 -20.65 -2.00 -26.34
C ILE A 7 -20.24 -1.98 -24.86
N ASP A 8 -21.06 -2.57 -24.00
CA ASP A 8 -20.75 -2.79 -22.59
C ASP A 8 -20.14 -4.17 -22.39
N ARG A 9 -19.04 -4.24 -21.67
CA ARG A 9 -18.39 -5.49 -21.27
C ARG A 9 -17.96 -5.45 -19.82
N VAL A 10 -18.04 -6.60 -19.15
CA VAL A 10 -17.56 -6.75 -17.79
C VAL A 10 -16.39 -7.68 -17.75
N PHE A 11 -15.34 -7.25 -17.06
CA PHE A 11 -14.17 -8.08 -16.80
C PHE A 11 -14.08 -8.36 -15.30
N VAL A 12 -13.91 -9.65 -14.95
CA VAL A 12 -13.57 -10.08 -13.60
C VAL A 12 -12.11 -10.51 -13.61
N VAL A 13 -11.31 -9.89 -12.76
CA VAL A 13 -9.87 -10.11 -12.68
C VAL A 13 -9.55 -10.73 -11.33
N THR A 14 -8.93 -11.91 -11.33
CA THR A 14 -8.53 -12.64 -10.14
C THR A 14 -7.01 -12.72 -10.02
N GLY A 15 -6.51 -13.05 -8.82
CA GLY A 15 -5.09 -13.12 -8.50
C GLY A 15 -4.68 -12.09 -7.44
N THR A 16 -3.39 -11.74 -7.38
CA THR A 16 -2.87 -10.68 -6.52
C THR A 16 -3.09 -9.32 -7.18
N VAL A 17 -4.32 -8.80 -7.08
CA VAL A 17 -4.77 -7.57 -7.77
C VAL A 17 -5.31 -6.50 -6.81
N GLN A 18 -5.33 -6.78 -5.50
CA GLN A 18 -5.70 -5.81 -4.49
C GLN A 18 -4.45 -5.36 -3.70
N GLY A 19 -4.40 -4.09 -3.29
CA GLY A 19 -3.27 -3.53 -2.57
C GLY A 19 -1.99 -3.28 -3.41
N VAL A 20 -2.05 -3.45 -4.71
CA VAL A 20 -0.92 -3.34 -5.66
C VAL A 20 -1.06 -2.18 -6.66
N GLY A 21 -1.96 -1.24 -6.41
CA GLY A 21 -2.22 -0.13 -7.34
C GLY A 21 -3.03 -0.53 -8.59
N PHE A 22 -3.70 -1.69 -8.57
CA PHE A 22 -4.41 -2.19 -9.74
C PHE A 22 -5.60 -1.32 -10.15
N ARG A 23 -6.47 -0.91 -9.22
CA ARG A 23 -7.59 0.01 -9.53
C ARG A 23 -7.12 1.34 -10.14
N PRO A 24 -6.12 2.05 -9.57
CA PRO A 24 -5.48 3.21 -10.19
C PRO A 24 -4.92 2.95 -11.59
N PHE A 25 -4.28 1.80 -11.80
CA PHE A 25 -3.77 1.39 -13.10
C PHE A 25 -4.91 1.25 -14.12
N VAL A 26 -5.98 0.52 -13.77
CA VAL A 26 -7.15 0.33 -14.65
C VAL A 26 -7.79 1.67 -15.02
N ALA A 27 -7.96 2.57 -14.05
CA ALA A 27 -8.54 3.90 -14.30
C ALA A 27 -7.68 4.73 -15.27
N ARG A 28 -6.35 4.75 -15.10
CA ARG A 28 -5.45 5.43 -16.03
C ARG A 28 -5.41 4.79 -17.43
N LEU A 29 -5.43 3.47 -17.49
CA LEU A 29 -5.50 2.74 -18.77
C LEU A 29 -6.79 3.07 -19.51
N ALA A 30 -7.93 3.03 -18.83
CA ALA A 30 -9.23 3.38 -19.38
C ALA A 30 -9.26 4.83 -19.91
N ALA A 31 -8.73 5.77 -19.13
CA ALA A 31 -8.64 7.17 -19.55
C ALA A 31 -7.79 7.36 -20.82
N ARG A 32 -6.64 6.66 -20.94
CA ARG A 32 -5.77 6.69 -22.13
C ARG A 32 -6.46 6.14 -23.39
N LEU A 33 -7.33 5.14 -23.22
CA LEU A 33 -8.02 4.46 -24.32
C LEU A 33 -9.42 5.05 -24.61
N GLY A 34 -9.87 6.06 -23.86
CA GLY A 34 -11.20 6.61 -23.98
C GLY A 34 -12.32 5.63 -23.57
N VAL A 35 -12.01 4.67 -22.69
CA VAL A 35 -13.00 3.72 -22.14
C VAL A 35 -13.76 4.42 -21.02
N CYS A 36 -15.09 4.30 -21.05
CA CYS A 36 -15.96 4.75 -19.96
C CYS A 36 -16.34 3.58 -19.06
N GLY A 37 -16.67 3.87 -17.79
CA GLY A 37 -17.13 2.86 -16.87
C GLY A 37 -16.55 2.98 -15.46
N TRP A 38 -16.32 1.84 -14.81
CA TRP A 38 -15.82 1.83 -13.44
C TRP A 38 -15.02 0.56 -13.12
N VAL A 39 -14.23 0.65 -12.04
CA VAL A 39 -13.52 -0.46 -11.42
C VAL A 39 -13.76 -0.47 -9.92
N ARG A 40 -13.95 -1.68 -9.34
CA ARG A 40 -14.09 -1.89 -7.90
C ARG A 40 -13.39 -3.17 -7.45
N ASN A 41 -13.01 -3.22 -6.18
CA ASN A 41 -12.65 -4.48 -5.52
C ASN A 41 -13.93 -5.20 -5.04
N ASP A 42 -13.84 -6.50 -4.93
CA ASP A 42 -14.81 -7.36 -4.24
C ASP A 42 -14.07 -8.45 -3.44
N GLY A 43 -14.79 -9.37 -2.83
CA GLY A 43 -14.19 -10.45 -2.04
C GLY A 43 -13.34 -11.44 -2.85
N HIS A 44 -13.42 -11.43 -4.18
CA HIS A 44 -12.78 -12.43 -5.04
C HIS A 44 -11.70 -11.83 -5.95
N GLY A 45 -11.66 -10.51 -6.10
CA GLY A 45 -10.69 -9.84 -6.96
C GLY A 45 -11.09 -8.42 -7.32
N VAL A 46 -11.13 -8.12 -8.61
CA VAL A 46 -11.48 -6.82 -9.17
C VAL A 46 -12.50 -7.00 -10.28
N THR A 47 -13.61 -6.26 -10.17
CA THR A 47 -14.63 -6.19 -11.22
C THR A 47 -14.50 -4.86 -11.96
N ILE A 48 -14.52 -4.92 -13.30
CA ILE A 48 -14.40 -3.78 -14.19
C ILE A 48 -15.60 -3.78 -15.14
N ARG A 49 -16.39 -2.71 -15.17
CA ARG A 49 -17.35 -2.46 -16.23
C ARG A 49 -16.78 -1.44 -17.21
N ALA A 50 -16.71 -1.80 -18.47
CA ALA A 50 -16.08 -1.01 -19.51
C ALA A 50 -17.02 -0.83 -20.70
N ARG A 51 -17.17 0.41 -21.20
CA ARG A 51 -17.95 0.77 -22.37
C ARG A 51 -17.06 1.51 -23.35
N ALA A 52 -16.91 0.96 -24.56
CA ALA A 52 -16.18 1.53 -25.69
C ALA A 52 -16.50 0.73 -26.97
N PRO A 53 -16.00 1.12 -28.16
CA PRO A 53 -16.02 0.27 -29.36
C PRO A 53 -15.36 -1.08 -29.10
N ALA A 54 -15.82 -2.15 -29.78
CA ALA A 54 -15.34 -3.52 -29.56
C ALA A 54 -13.81 -3.64 -29.66
N SER A 55 -13.20 -3.03 -30.69
CA SER A 55 -11.74 -3.04 -30.90
C SER A 55 -10.96 -2.39 -29.76
N VAL A 56 -11.49 -1.31 -29.17
CA VAL A 56 -10.90 -0.63 -28.01
C VAL A 56 -10.96 -1.51 -26.76
N LEU A 57 -12.09 -2.23 -26.56
CA LEU A 57 -12.22 -3.16 -25.42
C LEU A 57 -11.31 -4.38 -25.56
N GLU A 58 -11.01 -4.81 -26.79
CA GLU A 58 -10.03 -5.88 -27.05
C GLU A 58 -8.61 -5.40 -26.71
N ASP A 59 -8.20 -4.20 -27.16
CA ASP A 59 -6.91 -3.61 -26.79
C ASP A 59 -6.82 -3.37 -25.27
N PHE A 60 -7.88 -2.88 -24.65
CA PHE A 60 -7.97 -2.72 -23.21
C PHE A 60 -7.73 -4.06 -22.48
N ALA A 61 -8.37 -5.15 -22.91
CA ALA A 61 -8.19 -6.46 -22.30
C ALA A 61 -6.76 -7.03 -22.47
N VAL A 62 -6.11 -6.77 -23.58
CA VAL A 62 -4.69 -7.11 -23.81
C VAL A 62 -3.79 -6.33 -22.86
N ARG A 63 -3.95 -5.01 -22.80
CA ARG A 63 -3.11 -4.14 -21.95
C ARG A 63 -3.36 -4.34 -20.45
N LEU A 64 -4.57 -4.74 -20.04
CA LEU A 64 -4.82 -5.18 -18.66
C LEU A 64 -3.87 -6.30 -18.22
N ARG A 65 -3.42 -7.15 -19.14
CA ARG A 65 -2.48 -8.25 -18.85
C ARG A 65 -1.01 -7.86 -19.03
N SER A 66 -0.70 -6.99 -19.99
CA SER A 66 0.67 -6.69 -20.38
C SER A 66 1.29 -5.50 -19.64
N GLU A 67 0.47 -4.54 -19.17
CA GLU A 67 0.94 -3.30 -18.53
C GLU A 67 0.68 -3.28 -17.01
N VAL A 68 0.50 -4.44 -16.37
CA VAL A 68 0.18 -4.54 -14.95
C VAL A 68 1.21 -3.88 -14.03
N PRO A 69 0.80 -3.32 -12.88
CA PRO A 69 1.73 -2.83 -11.87
C PRO A 69 2.73 -3.94 -11.45
N PRO A 70 3.98 -3.59 -11.10
CA PRO A 70 5.05 -4.58 -10.83
C PRO A 70 4.70 -5.63 -9.76
N ALA A 71 3.92 -5.25 -8.76
CA ALA A 71 3.50 -6.14 -7.68
C ALA A 71 2.23 -6.96 -8.00
N ALA A 72 1.52 -6.63 -9.08
CA ALA A 72 0.31 -7.35 -9.48
C ALA A 72 0.65 -8.71 -10.12
N ARG A 73 -0.20 -9.69 -9.87
CA ARG A 73 -0.15 -11.02 -10.51
C ARG A 73 -1.57 -11.42 -10.87
N ILE A 74 -1.90 -11.39 -12.16
CA ILE A 74 -3.20 -11.80 -12.67
C ILE A 74 -3.21 -13.31 -12.83
N ALA A 75 -4.15 -13.98 -12.18
CA ALA A 75 -4.41 -15.39 -12.38
C ALA A 75 -5.36 -15.62 -13.58
N ALA A 76 -6.45 -14.84 -13.64
CA ALA A 76 -7.41 -14.90 -14.74
C ALA A 76 -8.04 -13.52 -15.01
N VAL A 77 -8.43 -13.31 -16.28
CA VAL A 77 -9.33 -12.24 -16.71
C VAL A 77 -10.45 -12.89 -17.49
N THR A 78 -11.65 -12.90 -16.94
CA THR A 78 -12.85 -13.44 -17.57
C THR A 78 -13.79 -12.32 -17.96
N SER A 79 -14.51 -12.50 -19.09
CA SER A 79 -15.57 -11.58 -19.47
C SER A 79 -16.91 -12.24 -19.17
N ILE A 80 -17.77 -11.51 -18.46
CA ILE A 80 -19.12 -11.96 -18.07
C ILE A 80 -20.20 -11.04 -18.66
N PRO A 81 -21.44 -11.54 -18.82
CA PRO A 81 -22.56 -10.70 -19.22
C PRO A 81 -22.83 -9.57 -18.22
N VAL A 82 -23.19 -8.39 -18.73
CA VAL A 82 -23.54 -7.23 -17.88
C VAL A 82 -24.70 -7.54 -16.94
N ALA A 83 -25.61 -8.43 -17.34
CA ALA A 83 -26.76 -8.83 -16.53
C ALA A 83 -26.40 -9.57 -15.24
N GLU A 84 -25.18 -10.11 -15.13
CA GLU A 84 -24.68 -10.81 -13.92
C GLU A 84 -24.12 -9.84 -12.86
N ILE A 85 -24.05 -8.54 -13.17
CA ILE A 85 -23.62 -7.55 -12.19
C ILE A 85 -24.86 -6.93 -11.54
N ASP A 86 -24.74 -6.64 -10.27
CA ASP A 86 -25.74 -5.85 -9.53
C ASP A 86 -26.04 -4.55 -10.28
N ARG A 87 -27.31 -4.37 -10.69
CA ARG A 87 -27.81 -3.20 -11.42
C ARG A 87 -27.64 -1.89 -10.63
N ALA A 88 -27.45 -1.97 -9.30
CA ALA A 88 -27.20 -0.80 -8.46
C ALA A 88 -25.87 -0.08 -8.78
N ALA A 89 -24.96 -0.75 -9.49
CA ALA A 89 -23.73 -0.14 -9.99
C ALA A 89 -23.94 0.40 -11.42
N GLU A 90 -24.87 1.33 -11.60
CA GLU A 90 -24.99 2.06 -12.88
C GLU A 90 -23.67 2.74 -13.21
N ALA A 91 -23.31 2.75 -14.52
CA ALA A 91 -22.11 3.43 -14.94
C ALA A 91 -22.24 4.92 -14.55
N PRO A 92 -21.37 5.46 -13.68
CA PRO A 92 -21.35 6.89 -13.47
C PRO A 92 -21.09 7.56 -14.80
N GLY A 93 -21.52 8.78 -14.97
CA GLY A 93 -21.50 9.56 -16.20
C GLY A 93 -20.26 9.48 -17.10
N PRO A 94 -19.99 10.41 -17.98
CA PRO A 94 -18.88 10.30 -18.95
C PRO A 94 -17.54 10.19 -18.23
N GLY A 95 -16.73 9.14 -18.60
CA GLY A 95 -15.40 8.88 -18.05
C GLY A 95 -15.28 7.53 -17.35
N PHE A 96 -14.16 7.36 -16.65
CA PHE A 96 -13.88 6.12 -15.92
C PHE A 96 -13.54 6.43 -14.45
N VAL A 97 -14.18 5.73 -13.51
CA VAL A 97 -14.05 6.03 -12.08
C VAL A 97 -13.73 4.76 -11.26
N ILE A 98 -13.09 4.96 -10.11
CA ILE A 98 -12.95 3.94 -9.07
C ILE A 98 -14.15 4.09 -8.13
N VAL A 99 -15.00 3.07 -8.08
CA VAL A 99 -16.18 3.08 -7.19
C VAL A 99 -15.89 2.32 -5.89
N PRO A 100 -16.71 2.50 -4.83
CA PRO A 100 -16.57 1.76 -3.59
C PRO A 100 -16.56 0.24 -3.81
N SER A 101 -15.80 -0.47 -2.99
CA SER A 101 -15.74 -1.93 -3.03
C SER A 101 -17.08 -2.55 -2.66
N ALA A 102 -17.42 -3.66 -3.31
CA ALA A 102 -18.61 -4.44 -3.00
C ALA A 102 -18.33 -5.40 -1.83
N SER A 103 -19.31 -5.53 -0.94
CA SER A 103 -19.35 -6.65 0.02
C SER A 103 -19.66 -7.95 -0.71
N SER A 104 -19.11 -9.06 -0.23
CA SER A 104 -19.42 -10.40 -0.74
C SER A 104 -20.22 -11.17 0.33
N GLU A 105 -21.26 -11.88 -0.09
CA GLU A 105 -21.99 -12.81 0.78
C GLU A 105 -21.23 -14.12 1.02
N THR A 106 -20.24 -14.41 0.16
CA THR A 106 -19.37 -15.57 0.27
C THR A 106 -18.01 -15.19 0.85
N PRO A 107 -17.32 -16.14 1.54
CA PRO A 107 -15.99 -15.90 2.06
C PRO A 107 -15.03 -15.37 0.97
N PRO A 108 -14.21 -14.35 1.26
CA PRO A 108 -13.33 -13.77 0.27
C PRO A 108 -12.24 -14.77 -0.15
N THR A 109 -11.95 -14.82 -1.45
CA THR A 109 -10.91 -15.66 -2.05
C THR A 109 -9.79 -14.86 -2.70
N ALA A 110 -9.88 -13.53 -2.70
CA ALA A 110 -8.84 -12.66 -3.24
C ALA A 110 -7.51 -12.88 -2.50
N ALA A 111 -6.42 -12.97 -3.25
CA ALA A 111 -5.09 -13.11 -2.66
C ALA A 111 -4.67 -11.83 -1.94
N VAL A 112 -4.22 -11.97 -0.70
CA VAL A 112 -3.68 -10.86 0.08
C VAL A 112 -2.24 -10.61 -0.34
N THR A 113 -1.94 -9.36 -0.73
CA THR A 113 -0.58 -8.95 -1.09
C THR A 113 0.29 -8.89 0.16
N PRO A 114 1.51 -9.47 0.17
CA PRO A 114 2.47 -9.26 1.25
C PRO A 114 2.90 -7.79 1.32
N ASP A 115 3.53 -7.42 2.44
CA ASP A 115 4.16 -6.10 2.56
C ASP A 115 5.25 -5.95 1.50
N LEU A 116 5.35 -4.75 0.93
CA LEU A 116 6.27 -4.44 -0.17
C LEU A 116 7.43 -3.59 0.35
N ALA A 117 8.65 -3.94 -0.06
CA ALA A 117 9.83 -3.15 0.23
C ALA A 117 9.70 -1.71 -0.29
N LEU A 118 10.43 -0.79 0.34
CA LEU A 118 10.46 0.62 -0.05
C LEU A 118 10.91 0.77 -1.51
N CYS A 119 10.12 1.46 -2.34
CA CYS A 119 10.47 1.73 -3.73
C CYS A 119 11.44 2.92 -3.84
N ASP A 120 12.15 3.02 -4.97
CA ASP A 120 13.15 4.07 -5.18
C ASP A 120 12.57 5.49 -5.11
N ASP A 121 11.33 5.70 -5.56
CA ASP A 121 10.67 7.00 -5.44
C ASP A 121 10.45 7.40 -3.99
N CYS A 122 9.90 6.50 -3.18
CA CYS A 122 9.72 6.75 -1.75
C CYS A 122 11.06 6.86 -1.02
N ARG A 123 12.09 6.12 -1.46
CA ARG A 123 13.44 6.26 -0.91
C ARG A 123 14.03 7.65 -1.20
N ARG A 124 13.90 8.16 -2.43
CA ARG A 124 14.32 9.53 -2.76
C ARG A 124 13.63 10.57 -1.88
N GLU A 125 12.30 10.52 -1.77
CA GLU A 125 11.53 11.43 -0.93
C GLU A 125 11.91 11.33 0.55
N LEU A 126 12.20 10.13 1.06
CA LEU A 126 12.64 9.90 2.44
C LEU A 126 13.93 10.66 2.78
N PHE A 127 14.86 10.76 1.83
CA PHE A 127 16.17 11.41 2.01
C PHE A 127 16.25 12.82 1.41
N ASP A 128 15.21 13.29 0.73
CA ASP A 128 15.17 14.66 0.19
C ASP A 128 14.68 15.64 1.27
N ALA A 129 15.60 16.50 1.75
CA ALA A 129 15.31 17.50 2.77
C ALA A 129 14.20 18.51 2.37
N THR A 130 13.88 18.61 1.08
CA THR A 130 12.80 19.46 0.56
C THR A 130 11.45 18.77 0.49
N ASP A 131 11.42 17.44 0.60
CA ASP A 131 10.18 16.68 0.57
C ASP A 131 9.45 16.72 1.93
N ARG A 132 8.13 16.82 1.87
CA ARG A 132 7.26 16.84 3.06
C ARG A 132 7.29 15.54 3.89
N ARG A 133 7.83 14.46 3.34
CA ARG A 133 8.03 13.15 3.98
C ARG A 133 9.49 12.85 4.29
N HIS A 134 10.37 13.87 4.20
CA HIS A 134 11.75 13.73 4.63
C HIS A 134 11.83 13.11 6.03
N GLY A 135 12.65 12.06 6.20
CA GLY A 135 12.82 11.37 7.47
C GLY A 135 11.61 10.57 7.98
N TYR A 136 10.48 10.54 7.26
CA TYR A 136 9.26 9.89 7.74
C TYR A 136 9.31 8.37 7.56
N PRO A 137 9.44 7.56 8.65
CA PRO A 137 9.72 6.12 8.55
C PRO A 137 8.54 5.29 8.03
N PHE A 138 7.33 5.85 7.99
CA PHE A 138 6.13 5.19 7.48
C PHE A 138 5.75 5.66 6.06
N ILE A 139 6.71 6.22 5.32
CA ILE A 139 6.51 6.63 3.93
C ILE A 139 6.10 5.43 3.07
N ASN A 140 5.14 5.63 2.17
CA ASN A 140 4.63 4.59 1.29
C ASN A 140 3.96 5.18 0.04
N CYS A 141 3.61 4.31 -0.92
CA CYS A 141 2.77 4.65 -2.07
C CYS A 141 2.02 3.41 -2.59
N THR A 142 1.46 3.47 -3.80
CA THR A 142 0.80 2.31 -4.43
C THR A 142 1.76 1.15 -4.71
N ASN A 143 3.08 1.42 -4.84
CA ASN A 143 4.10 0.44 -5.23
C ASN A 143 4.91 -0.12 -4.04
N CYS A 144 4.79 0.44 -2.84
CA CYS A 144 5.58 0.01 -1.68
C CYS A 144 4.83 0.23 -0.36
N GLY A 145 5.40 -0.31 0.72
CA GLY A 145 4.90 -0.16 2.08
C GLY A 145 3.97 -1.29 2.52
N PRO A 146 3.27 -1.12 3.65
CA PRO A 146 2.49 -2.16 4.28
C PRO A 146 1.24 -2.54 3.47
N ARG A 147 0.89 -3.83 3.51
CA ARG A 147 -0.31 -4.43 2.92
C ARG A 147 -0.93 -5.44 3.87
N TYR A 148 -0.33 -6.64 3.97
CA TYR A 148 -0.79 -7.70 4.83
C TYR A 148 -0.78 -7.29 6.30
N SER A 149 0.30 -6.65 6.75
CA SER A 149 0.51 -6.29 8.16
C SER A 149 -0.48 -5.27 8.73
N ILE A 150 -1.18 -4.53 7.86
CA ILE A 150 -2.18 -3.54 8.27
C ILE A 150 -3.62 -3.98 7.97
N LEU A 151 -3.83 -5.12 7.29
CA LEU A 151 -5.13 -5.58 6.84
C LEU A 151 -5.91 -6.25 7.97
N HIS A 152 -7.16 -5.88 8.16
CA HIS A 152 -8.11 -6.56 9.03
C HIS A 152 -8.97 -7.55 8.23
N GLU A 153 -9.49 -7.11 7.09
CA GLU A 153 -10.40 -7.92 6.26
C GLU A 153 -10.36 -7.47 4.79
N LEU A 154 -10.82 -8.34 3.89
CA LEU A 154 -11.03 -8.01 2.48
C LEU A 154 -12.46 -7.49 2.25
N PRO A 155 -12.68 -6.69 1.21
CA PRO A 155 -11.71 -6.20 0.20
C PRO A 155 -10.73 -5.17 0.74
N TYR A 156 -9.53 -5.08 0.13
CA TYR A 156 -8.46 -4.19 0.58
C TYR A 156 -8.82 -2.72 0.34
N ASP A 157 -9.37 -2.10 1.37
CA ASP A 157 -9.69 -0.67 1.44
C ASP A 157 -9.21 -0.08 2.77
N ARG A 158 -8.92 1.23 2.81
CA ARG A 158 -8.42 1.91 4.01
C ARG A 158 -9.26 1.63 5.26
N ARG A 159 -10.59 1.62 5.13
CA ARG A 159 -11.52 1.32 6.24
C ARG A 159 -11.35 -0.08 6.82
N HIS A 160 -10.83 -1.03 6.03
CA HIS A 160 -10.57 -2.42 6.41
C HIS A 160 -9.12 -2.64 6.82
N THR A 161 -8.39 -1.58 7.15
CA THR A 161 -7.00 -1.61 7.59
C THR A 161 -6.83 -0.83 8.90
N THR A 162 -5.70 -1.04 9.59
CA THR A 162 -5.30 -0.23 10.75
C THR A 162 -5.20 1.27 10.42
N MET A 163 -5.09 1.63 9.13
CA MET A 163 -5.03 3.02 8.67
C MET A 163 -6.38 3.74 8.76
N ALA A 164 -7.48 3.04 9.02
CA ALA A 164 -8.79 3.65 9.25
C ALA A 164 -8.77 4.67 10.42
N GLY A 165 -7.93 4.41 11.44
CA GLY A 165 -7.74 5.32 12.57
C GLY A 165 -6.96 6.61 12.27
N PHE A 166 -6.32 6.71 11.08
CA PHE A 166 -5.52 7.87 10.69
C PHE A 166 -6.22 8.67 9.58
N ARG A 167 -6.96 9.70 9.99
CA ARG A 167 -7.63 10.59 9.01
C ARG A 167 -6.59 11.36 8.20
N MET A 168 -6.66 11.26 6.87
CA MET A 168 -5.76 11.99 5.99
C MET A 168 -5.89 13.51 6.16
N CYS A 169 -4.76 14.21 6.16
CA CYS A 169 -4.74 15.67 6.06
C CYS A 169 -5.14 16.11 4.64
N PRO A 170 -5.52 17.40 4.44
CA PRO A 170 -5.98 17.88 3.12
C PRO A 170 -4.98 17.62 1.98
N VAL A 171 -3.67 17.64 2.25
CA VAL A 171 -2.65 17.37 1.24
C VAL A 171 -2.62 15.89 0.87
N CYS A 172 -2.61 14.97 1.86
CA CYS A 172 -2.68 13.54 1.59
C CYS A 172 -4.00 13.13 0.93
N GLN A 173 -5.10 13.82 1.24
CA GLN A 173 -6.38 13.60 0.58
C GLN A 173 -6.32 13.98 -0.91
N ARG A 174 -5.74 15.13 -1.26
CA ARG A 174 -5.55 15.53 -2.67
C ARG A 174 -4.68 14.50 -3.42
N GLU A 175 -3.54 14.06 -2.86
CA GLU A 175 -2.72 13.01 -3.47
C GLU A 175 -3.50 11.70 -3.69
N TYR A 176 -4.37 11.36 -2.74
CA TYR A 176 -5.21 10.17 -2.81
C TYR A 176 -6.28 10.24 -3.90
N GLU A 177 -6.79 11.43 -4.19
CA GLU A 177 -7.87 11.69 -5.15
C GLU A 177 -7.36 12.06 -6.54
N ASP A 178 -6.11 12.49 -6.69
CA ASP A 178 -5.53 12.91 -7.97
C ASP A 178 -5.06 11.70 -8.81
N PRO A 179 -5.70 11.42 -9.97
CA PRO A 179 -5.29 10.35 -10.88
C PRO A 179 -3.85 10.45 -11.38
N ALA A 180 -3.27 11.68 -11.42
CA ALA A 180 -1.90 11.92 -11.84
C ALA A 180 -0.88 11.61 -10.72
N ASP A 181 -1.31 11.61 -9.45
CA ASP A 181 -0.42 11.35 -8.32
C ASP A 181 -0.10 9.84 -8.19
N ARG A 182 1.14 9.53 -7.81
CA ARG A 182 1.58 8.14 -7.56
C ARG A 182 0.96 7.53 -6.31
N ARG A 183 0.31 8.32 -5.45
CA ARG A 183 -0.47 7.90 -4.29
C ARG A 183 -1.97 7.85 -4.54
N TYR A 184 -2.39 8.00 -5.80
CA TYR A 184 -3.80 7.86 -6.18
C TYR A 184 -4.38 6.54 -5.67
N HIS A 185 -5.40 6.62 -4.79
CA HIS A 185 -5.99 5.48 -4.08
C HIS A 185 -5.00 4.58 -3.31
N ALA A 186 -3.83 5.09 -2.90
CA ALA A 186 -2.92 4.37 -2.02
C ALA A 186 -3.54 4.28 -0.61
N GLN A 187 -4.09 3.12 -0.25
CA GLN A 187 -4.83 2.93 1.00
C GLN A 187 -4.01 3.27 2.27
N PRO A 188 -2.69 2.95 2.34
CA PRO A 188 -1.88 3.33 3.48
C PRO A 188 -1.34 4.78 3.43
N ASN A 189 -1.75 5.62 2.44
CA ASN A 189 -1.21 6.98 2.29
C ASN A 189 -1.29 7.78 3.60
N ALA A 190 -0.15 8.37 3.97
CA ALA A 190 0.03 9.17 5.17
C ALA A 190 1.25 10.10 5.04
N CYS A 191 1.42 11.01 6.00
CA CYS A 191 2.59 11.86 6.15
C CYS A 191 2.85 12.12 7.64
N PRO A 192 3.96 12.78 8.03
CA PRO A 192 4.27 13.11 9.42
C PRO A 192 3.15 13.84 10.17
N ALA A 193 2.28 14.57 9.46
CA ALA A 193 1.18 15.31 10.10
C ALA A 193 -0.06 14.47 10.39
N CYS A 194 -0.32 13.41 9.62
CA CYS A 194 -1.59 12.68 9.72
C CYS A 194 -1.46 11.17 9.87
N GLY A 195 -0.26 10.61 9.79
CA GLY A 195 -0.02 9.18 9.86
C GLY A 195 0.55 8.73 11.21
N PRO A 196 0.91 7.44 11.31
CA PRO A 196 1.55 6.87 12.50
C PRO A 196 2.86 7.58 12.84
N GLN A 197 3.23 7.52 14.11
CA GLN A 197 4.44 8.14 14.65
C GLN A 197 5.25 7.12 15.45
N VAL A 198 6.56 7.36 15.54
CA VAL A 198 7.43 6.64 16.47
C VAL A 198 7.49 7.38 17.80
N GLU A 199 7.69 6.62 18.87
CA GLU A 199 7.89 7.13 20.23
C GLU A 199 9.03 6.37 20.88
N LEU A 200 9.90 7.07 21.57
CA LEU A 200 10.97 6.50 22.38
C LEU A 200 10.52 6.47 23.84
N LEU A 201 10.58 5.29 24.44
CA LEU A 201 10.19 5.06 25.82
C LEU A 201 11.43 4.72 26.67
N ASP A 202 11.39 5.03 27.95
CA ASP A 202 12.36 4.51 28.91
C ASP A 202 12.00 3.07 29.34
N GLY A 203 12.84 2.46 30.18
CA GLY A 203 12.62 1.11 30.69
C GLY A 203 11.39 0.96 31.59
N ALA A 204 10.76 2.03 32.03
CA ALA A 204 9.52 2.07 32.79
C ALA A 204 8.29 2.37 31.90
N GLY A 205 8.49 2.50 30.58
CA GLY A 205 7.42 2.77 29.63
C GLY A 205 7.00 4.25 29.55
N ARG A 206 7.77 5.17 30.11
CA ARG A 206 7.49 6.61 30.02
C ARG A 206 8.07 7.19 28.74
N SER A 207 7.32 8.05 28.06
CA SER A 207 7.75 8.73 26.85
C SER A 207 8.93 9.67 27.11
N LEU A 208 10.01 9.50 26.38
CA LEU A 208 11.19 10.35 26.37
C LEU A 208 11.17 11.33 25.20
N ALA A 209 10.70 10.87 24.04
CA ALA A 209 10.63 11.67 22.82
C ALA A 209 9.66 11.03 21.83
N SER A 210 9.20 11.80 20.85
CA SER A 210 8.36 11.33 19.74
C SER A 210 8.90 11.85 18.40
N ARG A 211 8.45 11.22 17.29
CA ARG A 211 8.77 11.63 15.92
C ARG A 211 10.29 11.65 15.66
N ASP A 212 10.80 12.70 15.00
CA ASP A 212 12.20 12.84 14.61
C ASP A 212 13.13 12.85 15.82
N ALA A 213 12.72 13.48 16.92
CA ALA A 213 13.49 13.48 18.17
C ALA A 213 13.65 12.06 18.74
N ALA A 214 12.63 11.20 18.63
CA ALA A 214 12.71 9.81 19.06
C ALA A 214 13.73 9.03 18.23
N LEU A 215 13.76 9.23 16.92
CA LEU A 215 14.72 8.59 16.01
C LEU A 215 16.16 9.07 16.29
N ALA A 216 16.36 10.38 16.47
CA ALA A 216 17.67 10.96 16.79
C ALA A 216 18.21 10.41 18.12
N MET A 217 17.41 10.44 19.19
CA MET A 217 17.80 9.92 20.51
C MET A 217 18.04 8.40 20.48
N ALA A 218 17.30 7.63 19.70
CA ALA A 218 17.55 6.19 19.52
C ALA A 218 18.88 5.95 18.80
N ALA A 219 19.19 6.72 17.76
CA ALA A 219 20.47 6.65 17.04
C ALA A 219 21.64 7.02 17.97
N GLU A 220 21.53 8.11 18.73
CA GLU A 220 22.52 8.51 19.73
C GLU A 220 22.73 7.41 20.79
N ALA A 221 21.64 6.75 21.21
CA ALA A 221 21.74 5.65 22.15
C ALA A 221 22.53 4.47 21.58
N LEU A 222 22.34 4.12 20.31
CA LEU A 222 23.10 3.10 19.63
C LEU A 222 24.58 3.47 19.49
N CYS A 223 24.87 4.70 19.05
CA CYS A 223 26.24 5.22 18.95
C CYS A 223 26.96 5.26 20.32
N ALA A 224 26.22 5.47 21.40
CA ALA A 224 26.74 5.39 22.78
C ALA A 224 26.89 3.96 23.31
N GLY A 225 26.73 2.93 22.46
CA GLY A 225 26.86 1.52 22.83
C GLY A 225 25.70 0.96 23.65
N ARG A 226 24.56 1.64 23.69
CA ARG A 226 23.37 1.16 24.41
C ARG A 226 22.57 0.18 23.55
N ILE A 227 21.82 -0.70 24.20
CA ILE A 227 20.88 -1.61 23.56
C ILE A 227 19.55 -0.87 23.38
N VAL A 228 19.05 -0.81 22.15
CA VAL A 228 17.74 -0.23 21.80
C VAL A 228 16.80 -1.35 21.40
N ALA A 229 15.59 -1.38 21.97
CA ALA A 229 14.52 -2.27 21.57
C ALA A 229 13.58 -1.55 20.60
N VAL A 230 13.53 -2.01 19.34
CA VAL A 230 12.65 -1.45 18.30
C VAL A 230 11.46 -2.36 18.11
N LYS A 231 10.24 -1.84 18.29
CA LYS A 231 9.01 -2.59 18.04
C LYS A 231 8.81 -2.78 16.53
N GLY A 232 8.97 -4.00 16.06
CA GLY A 232 8.63 -4.42 14.71
C GLY A 232 7.23 -5.06 14.64
N LEU A 233 6.87 -5.65 13.50
CA LEU A 233 5.57 -6.29 13.28
C LEU A 233 5.37 -7.54 14.16
N GLY A 234 6.35 -8.43 14.19
CA GLY A 234 6.27 -9.68 14.94
C GLY A 234 6.75 -9.61 16.39
N GLY A 235 7.24 -8.47 16.86
CA GLY A 235 7.84 -8.32 18.20
C GLY A 235 8.90 -7.24 18.27
N PHE A 236 9.75 -7.29 19.30
CA PHE A 236 10.85 -6.35 19.47
C PHE A 236 12.15 -6.90 18.87
N HIS A 237 12.84 -6.02 18.13
CA HIS A 237 14.22 -6.23 17.70
C HIS A 237 15.15 -5.52 18.66
N LEU A 238 16.07 -6.27 19.28
CA LEU A 238 17.12 -5.69 20.11
C LEU A 238 18.31 -5.34 19.21
N MET A 239 18.68 -4.09 19.19
CA MET A 239 19.71 -3.53 18.32
C MET A 239 20.87 -2.95 19.13
N VAL A 240 22.07 -3.10 18.61
CA VAL A 240 23.32 -2.49 19.09
C VAL A 240 24.16 -2.07 17.89
N ASP A 241 25.11 -1.18 18.11
CA ASP A 241 26.16 -0.92 17.12
C ASP A 241 27.03 -2.16 16.94
N ALA A 242 27.06 -2.73 15.72
CA ALA A 242 27.81 -3.93 15.39
C ALA A 242 29.34 -3.72 15.44
N ALA A 243 29.82 -2.49 15.31
CA ALA A 243 31.22 -2.13 15.42
C ALA A 243 31.69 -1.98 16.89
N ASN A 244 30.76 -1.95 17.85
CA ASN A 244 31.06 -1.83 19.26
C ASN A 244 31.05 -3.23 19.92
N GLU A 245 32.24 -3.83 20.09
CA GLU A 245 32.42 -5.17 20.67
C GLU A 245 31.80 -5.28 22.09
N ALA A 246 31.96 -4.25 22.92
CA ALA A 246 31.41 -4.24 24.27
C ALA A 246 29.87 -4.26 24.26
N ALA A 247 29.23 -3.50 23.37
CA ALA A 247 27.78 -3.48 23.21
C ALA A 247 27.24 -4.83 22.69
N VAL A 248 27.94 -5.45 21.73
CA VAL A 248 27.62 -6.78 21.21
C VAL A 248 27.76 -7.84 22.32
N GLY A 249 28.84 -7.80 23.09
CA GLY A 249 29.07 -8.71 24.23
C GLY A 249 27.97 -8.57 25.29
N GLU A 250 27.59 -7.35 25.64
CA GLU A 250 26.52 -7.07 26.60
C GLU A 250 25.15 -7.58 26.09
N LEU A 251 24.84 -7.40 24.80
CA LEU A 251 23.63 -7.94 24.21
C LEU A 251 23.60 -9.46 24.29
N ARG A 252 24.71 -10.15 23.95
CA ARG A 252 24.84 -11.60 24.04
C ARG A 252 24.63 -12.10 25.46
N ARG A 253 25.30 -11.46 26.43
CA ARG A 253 25.20 -11.80 27.85
C ARG A 253 23.75 -11.67 28.36
N ARG A 254 23.05 -10.58 28.07
CA ARG A 254 21.64 -10.38 28.48
C ARG A 254 20.67 -11.33 27.80
N LYS A 255 20.94 -11.73 26.55
CA LYS A 255 20.11 -12.71 25.82
C LYS A 255 20.44 -14.17 26.14
N HIS A 256 21.47 -14.44 26.93
CA HIS A 256 22.02 -15.80 27.11
C HIS A 256 22.25 -16.49 25.76
N ARG A 257 22.93 -15.78 24.83
CA ARG A 257 23.09 -16.21 23.44
C ARG A 257 24.56 -16.07 23.02
N GLU A 258 25.41 -16.94 23.54
CA GLU A 258 26.86 -16.81 23.40
C GLU A 258 27.35 -17.08 21.97
N GLU A 259 26.90 -18.18 21.34
CA GLU A 259 27.45 -18.64 20.06
C GLU A 259 26.54 -18.44 18.83
N LYS A 260 25.22 -18.23 19.01
CA LYS A 260 24.31 -18.08 17.88
C LYS A 260 24.58 -16.78 17.11
N PRO A 261 24.54 -16.82 15.76
CA PRO A 261 24.72 -15.60 14.95
C PRO A 261 23.70 -14.51 15.30
N LEU A 262 24.14 -13.27 15.24
CA LEU A 262 23.27 -12.08 15.23
C LEU A 262 23.09 -11.63 13.78
N SER A 263 21.90 -11.13 13.44
CA SER A 263 21.67 -10.48 12.16
C SER A 263 22.40 -9.14 12.09
N LEU A 264 23.05 -8.88 10.96
CA LEU A 264 23.63 -7.58 10.65
C LEU A 264 22.73 -6.88 9.64
N ILE A 265 22.47 -5.58 9.85
CA ILE A 265 21.83 -4.72 8.88
C ILE A 265 22.93 -3.82 8.32
N HIS A 266 23.15 -3.93 7.01
CA HIS A 266 24.05 -3.05 6.27
C HIS A 266 23.21 -1.96 5.60
N ILE A 267 23.58 -0.71 5.83
CA ILE A 267 22.97 0.48 5.23
C ILE A 267 23.88 1.02 4.15
#